data_75f96e741a41bf3853a086813ef09e61
#
_entry.id   75f96e741a41bf3853a086813ef09e61
#
_cell.length_a   1.000
_cell.length_b   1.000
_cell.length_c   1.000
_cell.angle_alpha   90.00
_cell.angle_beta   90.00
_cell.angle_gamma   90.00
#
_symmetry.space_group_name_H-M   'P 1'
#
loop_
_entity.id
_entity.type
_entity.pdbx_description
1 polymer ?
#
loop_
_entity_poly.entity_id
_entity_poly.type
_entity_poly.pdbx_seq_one_letter_code
_entity_poly.pdbx_strand_id
1 'polypeptide(L)'
;MGFELRPATSRDLDFARDLTCRNMLRYYIQHELLWQDEAFDVAWEGRENWLIVRDDTLMGYVSLSRDASALYIRELHLLDACRGQGAGSWVIDQVFAMACKERRLALRLTVFENNPAKILYERKGLKVVGKDQCFLRMQRDINGLHR
;
A
#
# COMPACT_ATOMS: atom_id res chain seq x y z
N MET A 1 22.38 0.86 -3.35
CA MET A 1 22.45 0.29 -2.04
C MET A 1 21.11 0.20 -1.36
N GLY A 2 20.45 1.29 -1.14
CA GLY A 2 19.20 1.28 -0.45
C GLY A 2 18.00 1.25 -1.36
N PHE A 3 16.85 1.10 -0.73
CA PHE A 3 15.57 1.24 -1.41
C PHE A 3 15.31 2.71 -1.74
N GLU A 4 14.54 2.91 -2.78
CA GLU A 4 14.21 4.24 -3.26
C GLU A 4 12.77 4.25 -3.78
N LEU A 5 12.05 5.36 -3.59
CA LEU A 5 10.76 5.59 -4.22
C LEU A 5 10.98 6.52 -5.40
N ARG A 6 10.51 6.13 -6.58
CA ARG A 6 10.52 6.96 -7.79
C ARG A 6 9.10 7.25 -8.24
N PRO A 7 8.79 8.47 -8.66
CA PRO A 7 7.45 8.76 -9.15
C PRO A 7 7.08 7.83 -10.31
N ALA A 8 5.92 7.20 -10.22
CA ALA A 8 5.39 6.42 -11.33
C ALA A 8 4.75 7.35 -12.36
N THR A 9 4.71 6.89 -13.60
CA THR A 9 4.09 7.61 -14.70
C THR A 9 3.02 6.72 -15.35
N SER A 10 2.31 7.24 -16.33
CA SER A 10 1.32 6.45 -17.07
C SER A 10 1.93 5.22 -17.75
N ARG A 11 3.25 5.23 -18.00
CA ARG A 11 3.94 4.07 -18.56
C ARG A 11 3.99 2.89 -17.60
N ASP A 12 3.80 3.14 -16.31
CA ASP A 12 3.91 2.11 -15.27
C ASP A 12 2.56 1.49 -14.93
N LEU A 13 1.48 1.97 -15.53
CA LEU A 13 0.13 1.50 -15.23
C LEU A 13 -0.03 0.01 -15.51
N ASP A 14 0.41 -0.45 -16.68
CA ASP A 14 0.27 -1.88 -17.04
C ASP A 14 1.02 -2.77 -16.06
N PHE A 15 2.23 -2.39 -15.70
CA PHE A 15 3.01 -3.11 -14.68
C PHE A 15 2.26 -3.20 -13.36
N ALA A 16 1.77 -2.06 -12.87
CA ALA A 16 1.08 -1.99 -11.59
C ALA A 16 -0.22 -2.80 -11.59
N ARG A 17 -1.00 -2.68 -12.67
CA ARG A 17 -2.25 -3.44 -12.82
C ARG A 17 -1.99 -4.95 -12.81
N ASP A 18 -1.03 -5.39 -13.62
CA ASP A 18 -0.72 -6.81 -13.75
C ASP A 18 -0.20 -7.38 -12.43
N LEU A 19 0.67 -6.64 -11.75
CA LEU A 19 1.20 -7.08 -10.46
C LEU A 19 0.10 -7.17 -9.41
N THR A 20 -0.76 -6.16 -9.34
CA THR A 20 -1.85 -6.14 -8.37
C THR A 20 -2.83 -7.28 -8.63
N CYS A 21 -3.23 -7.48 -9.88
CA CYS A 21 -4.12 -8.59 -10.25
C CYS A 21 -3.48 -9.92 -9.85
N ARG A 22 -2.23 -10.14 -10.20
CA ARG A 22 -1.52 -11.38 -9.88
C ARG A 22 -1.50 -11.64 -8.37
N ASN A 23 -1.25 -10.62 -7.58
CA ASN A 23 -1.15 -10.78 -6.13
C ASN A 23 -2.52 -10.91 -5.45
N MET A 24 -3.55 -10.31 -6.02
CA MET A 24 -4.83 -10.16 -5.33
C MET A 24 -5.96 -11.04 -5.86
N LEU A 25 -5.82 -11.59 -7.07
CA LEU A 25 -6.91 -12.32 -7.72
C LEU A 25 -7.46 -13.46 -6.85
N ARG A 26 -6.58 -14.19 -6.17
CA ARG A 26 -7.01 -15.29 -5.28
C ARG A 26 -7.94 -14.80 -4.17
N TYR A 27 -7.70 -13.61 -3.64
CA TYR A 27 -8.56 -13.03 -2.60
C TYR A 27 -9.89 -12.60 -3.17
N TYR A 28 -9.88 -12.01 -4.37
CA TYR A 28 -11.11 -11.64 -5.06
C TYR A 28 -11.97 -12.87 -5.31
N ILE A 29 -11.37 -13.95 -5.79
CA ILE A 29 -12.09 -15.22 -6.04
C ILE A 29 -12.64 -15.79 -4.72
N GLN A 30 -11.82 -15.85 -3.68
CA GLN A 30 -12.23 -16.39 -2.38
C GLN A 30 -13.40 -15.64 -1.77
N HIS A 31 -13.49 -14.34 -2.00
CA HIS A 31 -14.52 -13.49 -1.43
C HIS A 31 -15.61 -13.12 -2.44
N GLU A 32 -15.64 -13.81 -3.58
CA GLU A 32 -16.64 -13.61 -4.62
C GLU A 32 -16.72 -12.17 -5.12
N LEU A 33 -15.56 -11.52 -5.24
CA LEU A 33 -15.42 -10.19 -5.79
C LEU A 33 -14.92 -10.27 -7.22
N LEU A 34 -15.37 -9.34 -8.06
CA LEU A 34 -14.96 -9.28 -9.46
C LEU A 34 -13.78 -8.33 -9.63
N TRP A 35 -12.70 -8.86 -10.22
CA TRP A 35 -11.59 -8.01 -10.63
C TRP A 35 -11.93 -7.33 -11.96
N GLN A 36 -11.74 -6.02 -12.02
CA GLN A 36 -11.99 -5.24 -13.24
C GLN A 36 -10.79 -4.32 -13.50
N ASP A 37 -10.15 -4.52 -14.66
CA ASP A 37 -9.00 -3.69 -15.05
C ASP A 37 -9.36 -2.20 -15.12
N GLU A 38 -10.55 -1.89 -15.64
CA GLU A 38 -10.98 -0.49 -15.78
C GLU A 38 -11.12 0.20 -14.43
N ALA A 39 -11.60 -0.52 -13.42
CA ALA A 39 -11.73 0.04 -12.07
C ALA A 39 -10.36 0.34 -11.48
N PHE A 40 -9.38 -0.54 -11.73
CA PHE A 40 -8.02 -0.29 -11.31
C PHE A 40 -7.45 0.96 -11.98
N ASP A 41 -7.65 1.09 -13.28
CA ASP A 41 -7.10 2.22 -14.06
C ASP A 41 -7.68 3.56 -13.58
N VAL A 42 -8.97 3.61 -13.30
CA VAL A 42 -9.60 4.82 -12.77
C VAL A 42 -9.03 5.18 -11.40
N ALA A 43 -8.88 4.18 -10.53
CA ALA A 43 -8.33 4.40 -9.19
C ALA A 43 -6.88 4.90 -9.26
N TRP A 44 -6.08 4.34 -10.15
CA TRP A 44 -4.68 4.74 -10.35
C TRP A 44 -4.54 6.23 -10.63
N GLU A 45 -5.38 6.77 -11.51
CA GLU A 45 -5.29 8.18 -11.90
C GLU A 45 -5.59 9.13 -10.73
N GLY A 46 -6.42 8.71 -9.79
CA GLY A 46 -6.77 9.53 -8.63
C GLY A 46 -5.80 9.41 -7.47
N ARG A 47 -4.72 8.67 -7.61
CA ARG A 47 -3.78 8.39 -6.54
C ARG A 47 -2.39 8.89 -6.84
N GLU A 48 -1.58 8.98 -5.79
CA GLU A 48 -0.14 9.25 -5.91
C GLU A 48 0.58 7.90 -5.94
N ASN A 49 1.28 7.62 -7.02
CA ASN A 49 1.88 6.32 -7.27
C ASN A 49 3.40 6.42 -7.33
N TRP A 50 4.07 5.51 -6.60
CA TRP A 50 5.53 5.47 -6.53
C TRP A 50 6.01 4.07 -6.88
N LEU A 51 7.06 3.99 -7.70
CA LEU A 51 7.78 2.73 -7.92
C LEU A 51 8.74 2.50 -6.76
N ILE A 52 8.86 1.25 -6.37
CA ILE A 52 9.82 0.81 -5.35
C ILE A 52 11.00 0.21 -6.09
N VAL A 53 12.18 0.80 -5.86
CA VAL A 53 13.39 0.45 -6.62
C VAL A 53 14.54 0.20 -5.65
N ARG A 54 15.41 -0.71 -6.00
CA ARG A 54 16.66 -0.95 -5.28
C ARG A 54 17.77 -1.18 -6.29
N ASP A 55 18.79 -0.33 -6.26
CA ASP A 55 19.93 -0.41 -7.18
C ASP A 55 19.46 -0.50 -8.65
N ASP A 56 18.53 0.38 -9.03
CA ASP A 56 17.92 0.45 -10.35
C ASP A 56 17.06 -0.76 -10.72
N THR A 57 16.84 -1.69 -9.80
CA THR A 57 15.96 -2.84 -10.02
C THR A 57 14.56 -2.51 -9.54
N LEU A 58 13.58 -2.62 -10.44
CA LEU A 58 12.18 -2.42 -10.10
C LEU A 58 11.69 -3.59 -9.24
N MET A 59 11.17 -3.29 -8.06
CA MET A 59 10.71 -4.28 -7.09
C MET A 59 9.20 -4.34 -6.94
N GLY A 60 8.51 -3.24 -7.18
CA GLY A 60 7.08 -3.15 -6.97
C GLY A 60 6.62 -1.70 -6.98
N TYR A 61 5.48 -1.45 -6.34
CA TYR A 61 4.96 -0.09 -6.28
C TYR A 61 4.07 0.12 -5.05
N VAL A 62 3.84 1.38 -4.72
CA VAL A 62 2.91 1.79 -3.66
C VAL A 62 2.01 2.91 -4.18
N SER A 63 0.73 2.82 -3.85
CA SER A 63 -0.29 3.83 -4.20
C SER A 63 -0.81 4.50 -2.94
N LEU A 64 -0.88 5.80 -2.95
CA LEU A 64 -1.28 6.61 -1.79
C LEU A 64 -2.46 7.52 -2.14
N SER A 65 -3.28 7.81 -1.14
CA SER A 65 -4.27 8.88 -1.21
C SER A 65 -4.38 9.57 0.15
N ARG A 66 -5.05 10.70 0.20
CA ARG A 66 -5.13 11.51 1.42
C ARG A 66 -6.52 12.10 1.59
N ASP A 67 -6.89 12.28 2.85
CA ASP A 67 -7.96 13.19 3.22
C ASP A 67 -7.42 14.14 4.32
N ALA A 68 -8.28 14.93 4.94
CA ALA A 68 -7.85 15.87 5.96
C ALA A 68 -7.22 15.19 7.17
N SER A 69 -7.61 13.96 7.48
CA SER A 69 -7.19 13.25 8.68
C SER A 69 -6.03 12.31 8.47
N ALA A 70 -5.94 11.65 7.31
CA ALA A 70 -5.04 10.52 7.16
C ALA A 70 -4.36 10.47 5.81
N LEU A 71 -3.20 9.81 5.81
CA LEU A 71 -2.55 9.30 4.62
C LEU A 71 -2.92 7.82 4.52
N TYR A 72 -3.33 7.38 3.33
CA TYR A 72 -3.78 6.01 3.08
C TYR A 72 -2.83 5.30 2.16
N ILE A 73 -2.43 4.09 2.54
CA ILE A 73 -1.80 3.15 1.61
C ILE A 73 -2.94 2.41 0.92
N ARG A 74 -3.14 2.67 -0.37
CA ARG A 74 -4.20 2.04 -1.15
C ARG A 74 -3.76 0.72 -1.77
N GLU A 75 -2.49 0.66 -2.19
CA GLU A 75 -1.87 -0.55 -2.75
C GLU A 75 -0.41 -0.58 -2.33
N LEU A 76 0.09 -1.76 -2.04
CA LEU A 76 1.52 -2.00 -1.79
C LEU A 76 1.82 -3.40 -2.29
N HIS A 77 2.53 -3.51 -3.38
CA HIS A 77 2.81 -4.78 -4.03
C HIS A 77 4.26 -4.91 -4.42
N LEU A 78 4.81 -6.09 -4.21
CA LEU A 78 6.16 -6.46 -4.61
C LEU A 78 6.09 -7.64 -5.57
N LEU A 79 7.06 -7.68 -6.50
CA LEU A 79 7.29 -8.88 -7.30
C LEU A 79 7.69 -10.02 -6.37
N ASP A 80 7.32 -11.26 -6.72
CA ASP A 80 7.61 -12.43 -5.89
C ASP A 80 9.10 -12.55 -5.57
N ALA A 81 9.95 -12.35 -6.56
CA ALA A 81 11.40 -12.45 -6.39
C ALA A 81 11.97 -11.38 -5.44
N CYS A 82 11.21 -10.33 -5.16
CA CYS A 82 11.66 -9.20 -4.35
C CYS A 82 11.12 -9.24 -2.92
N ARG A 83 10.33 -10.25 -2.58
CA ARG A 83 9.78 -10.40 -1.23
C ARG A 83 10.84 -10.90 -0.26
N GLY A 84 10.61 -10.66 1.03
CA GLY A 84 11.50 -11.13 2.08
C GLY A 84 12.81 -10.39 2.20
N GLN A 85 12.94 -9.22 1.57
CA GLN A 85 14.16 -8.41 1.59
C GLN A 85 14.02 -7.12 2.38
N GLY A 86 12.88 -6.94 3.06
CA GLY A 86 12.65 -5.74 3.87
C GLY A 86 12.06 -4.55 3.12
N ALA A 87 11.75 -4.69 1.83
CA ALA A 87 11.22 -3.59 1.04
C ALA A 87 9.88 -3.09 1.55
N GLY A 88 8.94 -3.99 1.86
CA GLY A 88 7.63 -3.59 2.36
C GLY A 88 7.73 -2.83 3.68
N SER A 89 8.56 -3.32 4.59
CA SER A 89 8.80 -2.67 5.87
C SER A 89 9.37 -1.26 5.66
N TRP A 90 10.37 -1.14 4.78
CA TRP A 90 10.98 0.14 4.46
C TRP A 90 9.96 1.12 3.87
N VAL A 91 9.12 0.65 2.95
CA VAL A 91 8.10 1.51 2.32
C VAL A 91 7.12 2.04 3.36
N ILE A 92 6.64 1.18 4.26
CA ILE A 92 5.71 1.60 5.30
C ILE A 92 6.35 2.68 6.19
N ASP A 93 7.64 2.53 6.53
CA ASP A 93 8.36 3.54 7.31
C ASP A 93 8.44 4.86 6.55
N GLN A 94 8.71 4.82 5.23
CA GLN A 94 8.76 6.03 4.42
C GLN A 94 7.41 6.72 4.36
N VAL A 95 6.35 5.96 4.16
CA VAL A 95 4.99 6.51 4.06
C VAL A 95 4.57 7.07 5.42
N PHE A 96 4.91 6.40 6.51
CA PHE A 96 4.61 6.92 7.85
C PHE A 96 5.34 8.26 8.08
N ALA A 97 6.60 8.36 7.67
CA ALA A 97 7.36 9.62 7.75
C ALA A 97 6.70 10.73 6.93
N MET A 98 6.17 10.41 5.75
CA MET A 98 5.40 11.37 4.95
C MET A 98 4.17 11.87 5.72
N ALA A 99 3.43 10.96 6.34
CA ALA A 99 2.22 11.30 7.10
C ALA A 99 2.58 12.24 8.26
N CYS A 100 3.66 11.96 8.96
CA CYS A 100 4.15 12.82 10.04
C CYS A 100 4.52 14.21 9.54
N LYS A 101 5.25 14.28 8.44
CA LYS A 101 5.70 15.55 7.84
C LYS A 101 4.51 16.38 7.37
N GLU A 102 3.47 15.73 6.86
CA GLU A 102 2.25 16.38 6.40
C GLU A 102 1.29 16.72 7.55
N ARG A 103 1.64 16.33 8.77
CA ARG A 103 0.80 16.57 9.97
C ARG A 103 -0.57 15.90 9.88
N ARG A 104 -0.61 14.71 9.27
CA ARG A 104 -1.82 13.89 9.29
C ARG A 104 -2.01 13.31 10.69
N LEU A 105 -3.23 12.96 11.03
CA LEU A 105 -3.53 12.35 12.32
C LEU A 105 -3.21 10.86 12.36
N ALA A 106 -3.20 10.21 11.22
CA ALA A 106 -2.99 8.77 11.14
C ALA A 106 -2.51 8.32 9.77
N LEU A 107 -1.89 7.13 9.77
CA LEU A 107 -1.67 6.31 8.59
C LEU A 107 -2.73 5.22 8.59
N ARG A 108 -3.41 5.01 7.48
CA ARG A 108 -4.51 4.04 7.36
C ARG A 108 -4.34 3.15 6.14
N LEU A 109 -4.89 1.94 6.23
CA LEU A 109 -5.02 1.03 5.10
C LEU A 109 -6.16 0.05 5.35
N THR A 110 -6.52 -0.67 4.28
CA THR A 110 -7.48 -1.76 4.33
C THR A 110 -6.81 -3.01 3.77
N VAL A 111 -7.06 -4.16 4.39
CA VAL A 111 -6.45 -5.42 3.98
C VAL A 111 -7.50 -6.53 4.10
N PHE A 112 -7.47 -7.52 3.19
CA PHE A 112 -8.30 -8.71 3.34
C PHE A 112 -7.97 -9.40 4.65
N GLU A 113 -8.99 -9.85 5.38
CA GLU A 113 -8.82 -10.44 6.71
C GLU A 113 -7.93 -11.68 6.72
N ASN A 114 -7.86 -12.40 5.60
CA ASN A 114 -7.03 -13.61 5.47
C ASN A 114 -5.71 -13.37 4.76
N ASN A 115 -5.34 -12.10 4.52
CA ASN A 115 -4.07 -11.77 3.88
C ASN A 115 -2.96 -11.71 4.92
N PRO A 116 -1.89 -12.52 4.76
CA PRO A 116 -0.78 -12.51 5.72
C PRO A 116 -0.02 -11.19 5.81
N ALA A 117 -0.20 -10.27 4.87
CA ALA A 117 0.39 -8.93 4.96
C ALA A 117 -0.04 -8.20 6.23
N LYS A 118 -1.17 -8.56 6.83
CA LYS A 118 -1.61 -8.03 8.11
C LYS A 118 -0.50 -8.12 9.17
N ILE A 119 0.27 -9.20 9.16
CA ILE A 119 1.36 -9.42 10.12
C ILE A 119 2.41 -8.32 9.99
N LEU A 120 2.79 -7.99 8.76
CA LEU A 120 3.75 -6.91 8.50
C LEU A 120 3.19 -5.57 9.00
N TYR A 121 1.94 -5.29 8.70
CA TYR A 121 1.31 -4.04 9.11
C TYR A 121 1.26 -3.91 10.63
N GLU A 122 0.95 -5.01 11.33
CA GLU A 122 0.96 -5.02 12.79
C GLU A 122 2.35 -4.76 13.36
N ARG A 123 3.39 -5.35 12.77
CA ARG A 123 4.76 -5.08 13.18
C ARG A 123 5.15 -3.62 12.99
N LYS A 124 4.54 -2.95 12.03
CA LYS A 124 4.81 -1.55 11.74
C LYS A 124 3.87 -0.61 12.51
N GLY A 125 3.18 -1.13 13.50
CA GLY A 125 2.41 -0.31 14.44
C GLY A 125 0.97 -0.03 14.02
N LEU A 126 0.50 -0.60 12.91
CA LEU A 126 -0.90 -0.47 12.55
C LEU A 126 -1.73 -1.49 13.33
N LYS A 127 -2.91 -1.06 13.79
CA LYS A 127 -3.82 -1.89 14.56
C LYS A 127 -5.16 -1.97 13.84
N VAL A 128 -5.84 -3.10 13.97
CA VAL A 128 -7.19 -3.25 13.45
C VAL A 128 -8.12 -2.33 14.22
N VAL A 129 -8.80 -1.44 13.52
CA VAL A 129 -9.75 -0.50 14.12
C VAL A 129 -11.19 -0.75 13.66
N GLY A 130 -11.38 -1.65 12.73
CA GLY A 130 -12.71 -2.02 12.27
C GLY A 130 -12.65 -3.09 11.20
N LYS A 131 -13.84 -3.63 10.88
CA LYS A 131 -13.97 -4.67 9.86
C LYS A 131 -15.19 -4.35 9.01
N ASP A 132 -15.03 -4.41 7.69
CA ASP A 132 -16.09 -4.22 6.72
C ASP A 132 -16.15 -5.46 5.83
N GLN A 133 -17.11 -6.36 6.08
CA GLN A 133 -17.21 -7.63 5.38
C GLN A 133 -15.92 -8.43 5.50
N CYS A 134 -15.19 -8.62 4.39
CA CYS A 134 -13.94 -9.38 4.36
C CYS A 134 -12.70 -8.51 4.55
N PHE A 135 -12.87 -7.21 4.79
CA PHE A 135 -11.75 -6.27 4.91
C PHE A 135 -11.56 -5.80 6.34
N LEU A 136 -10.30 -5.74 6.75
CA LEU A 136 -9.92 -5.11 8.01
C LEU A 136 -9.43 -3.69 7.72
N ARG A 137 -9.91 -2.72 8.51
CA ARG A 137 -9.36 -1.37 8.50
C ARG A 137 -8.27 -1.31 9.55
N MET A 138 -7.08 -0.86 9.15
CA MET A 138 -5.94 -0.75 10.07
C MET A 138 -5.44 0.67 10.12
N GLN A 139 -4.94 1.06 11.29
CA GLN A 139 -4.54 2.45 11.55
C GLN A 139 -3.37 2.52 12.51
N ARG A 140 -2.46 3.45 12.23
CA ARG A 140 -1.44 3.87 13.17
C ARG A 140 -1.57 5.36 13.40
N ASP A 141 -1.79 5.75 14.65
CA ASP A 141 -1.95 7.15 15.02
C ASP A 141 -0.60 7.86 15.05
N ILE A 142 -0.65 9.16 14.75
CA ILE A 142 0.53 10.03 14.78
C ILE A 142 0.39 10.92 16.01
N ASN A 143 1.07 10.54 17.07
CA ASN A 143 0.85 11.17 18.38
C ASN A 143 1.63 12.44 18.61
N GLY A 144 2.74 12.62 17.91
CA GLY A 144 3.64 13.77 18.15
C GLY A 144 3.07 15.12 17.78
N LEU A 145 2.00 15.14 16.98
CA LEU A 145 1.42 16.36 16.46
C LEU A 145 0.61 17.14 17.48
N HIS A 146 0.29 16.53 18.59
CA HIS A 146 -0.58 17.11 19.60
C HIS A 146 0.18 17.94 20.62
N ARG A 147 1.49 17.98 20.53
CA ARG A 147 2.32 18.65 21.52
C ARG A 147 2.83 19.97 21.03
#